data_43e36f4cae11940290b0942ea3c16dc3
#
_entry.id   43e36f4cae11940290b0942ea3c16dc3
#
_cell.length_a   1.000
_cell.length_b   1.000
_cell.length_c   1.000
_cell.angle_alpha   90.00
_cell.angle_beta   90.00
_cell.angle_gamma   90.00
#
_symmetry.space_group_name_H-M   'P 1'
#
loop_
_entity.id
_entity.type
_entity.pdbx_description
1 polymer ?
#
loop_
_entity_poly.entity_id
_entity_poly.type
_entity_poly.pdbx_seq_one_letter_code
_entity_poly.pdbx_strand_id
1 'polypeptide(L)'
;MPSERNLAVKISFLGAKYHGFQRQQNALSIQEVIEEALLKILGEKTCIFGCSRTDTGVSALEYVFNFKTQKEISPYQVKVALHHVLPEDIAALSCAQAKDDFQARYSAVKKQYVYTVRNTRQKDPFCFGRAFFYGISKIDEKVLDSAAKAFLGKHDFSAFCSAHDSVKSHVREITGASVTRRGDDVLFTFEADGFLYNMVRIMVGTLLFVSEGKIDKNGILDIIESRDRKKAGMTAAAEGLCLSKVYYENDPFEKKGEEREDGGN
;
A
#
# COMPACT_ATOMS: atom_id res chain seq x y z
N MET A 1 -13.53 -22.17 28.40
CA MET A 1 -13.63 -20.80 27.85
C MET A 1 -13.33 -20.90 26.37
N PRO A 2 -14.04 -20.22 25.47
CA PRO A 2 -13.68 -20.21 24.06
C PRO A 2 -12.25 -19.71 23.91
N SER A 3 -11.45 -20.38 23.08
CA SER A 3 -10.07 -19.98 22.81
C SER A 3 -10.04 -18.69 21.98
N GLU A 4 -9.15 -17.77 22.31
CA GLU A 4 -8.93 -16.58 21.51
C GLU A 4 -8.49 -16.96 20.11
N ARG A 5 -9.10 -16.38 19.08
CA ARG A 5 -8.83 -16.68 17.66
C ARG A 5 -8.26 -15.45 16.98
N ASN A 6 -7.28 -15.63 16.13
CA ASN A 6 -6.69 -14.59 15.30
C ASN A 6 -7.32 -14.66 13.90
N LEU A 7 -8.00 -13.59 13.48
CA LEU A 7 -8.62 -13.47 12.18
C LEU A 7 -7.88 -12.44 11.33
N ALA A 8 -7.50 -12.81 10.11
CA ALA A 8 -6.93 -11.91 9.12
C ALA A 8 -8.02 -11.50 8.12
N VAL A 9 -8.08 -10.21 7.81
CA VAL A 9 -9.03 -9.64 6.85
C VAL A 9 -8.28 -8.90 5.77
N LYS A 10 -8.60 -9.17 4.50
CA LYS A 10 -8.14 -8.42 3.34
C LYS A 10 -9.22 -7.44 2.94
N ILE A 11 -8.85 -6.17 2.76
CA ILE A 11 -9.75 -5.08 2.36
C ILE A 11 -9.19 -4.30 1.19
N SER A 12 -10.06 -3.59 0.48
CA SER A 12 -9.70 -2.47 -0.40
C SER A 12 -10.34 -1.19 0.10
N PHE A 13 -9.70 -0.05 -0.15
CA PHE A 13 -10.28 1.25 0.19
C PHE A 13 -9.76 2.38 -0.68
N LEU A 14 -10.60 3.42 -0.87
CA LEU A 14 -10.23 4.71 -1.43
C LEU A 14 -9.84 5.66 -0.30
N GLY A 15 -8.58 6.14 -0.34
CA GLY A 15 -8.01 6.96 0.75
C GLY A 15 -8.46 8.41 0.77
N ALA A 16 -9.11 8.92 -0.29
CA ALA A 16 -9.35 10.35 -0.51
C ALA A 16 -10.07 11.08 0.63
N LYS A 17 -10.93 10.38 1.38
CA LYS A 17 -11.69 10.95 2.51
C LYS A 17 -11.04 10.71 3.88
N TYR A 18 -9.91 10.01 3.93
CA TYR A 18 -9.30 9.53 5.17
C TYR A 18 -7.92 10.12 5.40
N HIS A 19 -7.60 10.34 6.67
CA HIS A 19 -6.29 10.81 7.09
C HIS A 19 -5.33 9.64 7.35
N GLY A 20 -5.23 8.73 6.34
CA GLY A 20 -4.42 7.54 6.38
C GLY A 20 -5.07 6.38 7.12
N PHE A 21 -4.30 5.31 7.33
CA PHE A 21 -4.82 4.10 7.97
C PHE A 21 -4.92 4.25 9.48
N GLN A 22 -3.85 4.70 10.15
CA GLN A 22 -3.74 4.66 11.60
C GLN A 22 -4.66 5.66 12.29
N ARG A 23 -5.37 5.21 13.35
CA ARG A 23 -6.21 6.05 14.22
C ARG A 23 -5.40 7.23 14.78
N GLN A 24 -6.02 8.40 14.78
CA GLN A 24 -5.49 9.64 15.32
C GLN A 24 -6.61 10.47 15.95
N GLN A 25 -6.27 11.42 16.85
CA GLN A 25 -7.27 12.07 17.70
C GLN A 25 -8.25 13.01 16.96
N ASN A 26 -7.79 13.66 15.87
CA ASN A 26 -8.55 14.78 15.28
C ASN A 26 -8.90 14.56 13.81
N ALA A 27 -8.87 13.32 13.31
CA ALA A 27 -9.13 13.06 11.91
C ALA A 27 -9.60 11.62 11.68
N LEU A 28 -10.60 11.45 10.80
CA LEU A 28 -11.16 10.16 10.46
C LEU A 28 -10.10 9.28 9.75
N SER A 29 -9.89 8.08 10.25
CA SER A 29 -8.94 7.10 9.73
C SER A 29 -9.62 5.80 9.33
N ILE A 30 -8.98 5.03 8.43
CA ILE A 30 -9.47 3.71 8.01
C ILE A 30 -9.58 2.76 9.22
N GLN A 31 -8.58 2.75 10.11
CA GLN A 31 -8.57 1.93 11.32
C GLN A 31 -9.78 2.21 12.20
N GLU A 32 -10.13 3.47 12.42
CA GLU A 32 -11.27 3.88 13.24
C GLU A 32 -12.59 3.35 12.67
N VAL A 33 -12.83 3.52 11.39
CA VAL A 33 -14.04 3.04 10.71
C VAL A 33 -14.16 1.52 10.81
N ILE A 34 -13.05 0.77 10.64
CA ILE A 34 -13.06 -0.69 10.75
C ILE A 34 -13.31 -1.13 12.20
N GLU A 35 -12.67 -0.50 13.19
CA GLU A 35 -12.87 -0.82 14.62
C GLU A 35 -14.31 -0.54 15.08
N GLU A 36 -14.93 0.54 14.58
CA GLU A 36 -16.35 0.82 14.82
C GLU A 36 -17.28 -0.19 14.14
N ALA A 37 -16.95 -0.63 12.92
CA ALA A 37 -17.69 -1.69 12.24
C ALA A 37 -17.59 -3.01 13.01
N LEU A 38 -16.39 -3.39 13.46
CA LEU A 38 -16.18 -4.59 14.27
C LEU A 38 -16.91 -4.50 15.63
N LEU A 39 -16.95 -3.34 16.27
CA LEU A 39 -17.73 -3.14 17.50
C LEU A 39 -19.22 -3.44 17.29
N LYS A 40 -19.80 -2.99 16.17
CA LYS A 40 -21.19 -3.29 15.81
C LYS A 40 -21.44 -4.78 15.55
N ILE A 41 -20.46 -5.48 14.94
CA ILE A 41 -20.56 -6.89 14.56
C ILE A 41 -20.33 -7.82 15.76
N LEU A 42 -19.31 -7.52 16.57
CA LEU A 42 -18.87 -8.40 17.66
C LEU A 42 -19.49 -8.03 19.01
N GLY A 43 -19.98 -6.79 19.16
CA GLY A 43 -20.50 -6.28 20.43
C GLY A 43 -19.41 -6.00 21.48
N GLU A 44 -18.13 -5.98 21.05
CA GLU A 44 -16.96 -5.70 21.90
C GLU A 44 -15.94 -4.84 21.18
N LYS A 45 -15.20 -4.00 21.94
CA LYS A 45 -14.10 -3.20 21.38
C LYS A 45 -12.96 -4.11 20.95
N THR A 46 -12.57 -4.00 19.69
CA THR A 46 -11.55 -4.83 19.09
C THR A 46 -10.48 -3.94 18.47
N CYS A 47 -9.22 -4.13 18.87
CA CYS A 47 -8.09 -3.45 18.24
C CYS A 47 -7.63 -4.23 17.00
N ILE A 48 -7.37 -3.53 15.91
CA ILE A 48 -6.84 -4.14 14.69
C ILE A 48 -5.36 -3.80 14.47
N PHE A 49 -4.62 -4.72 13.86
CA PHE A 49 -3.21 -4.56 13.48
C PHE A 49 -3.09 -4.55 11.96
N GLY A 50 -2.85 -3.37 11.38
CA GLY A 50 -2.74 -3.21 9.93
C GLY A 50 -1.34 -3.52 9.40
N CYS A 51 -1.25 -3.97 8.13
CA CYS A 51 0.01 -4.35 7.49
C CYS A 51 0.96 -3.18 7.20
N SER A 52 0.44 -1.96 7.10
CA SER A 52 1.23 -0.77 6.78
C SER A 52 0.58 0.48 7.35
N ARG A 53 1.39 1.50 7.64
CA ARG A 53 0.87 2.86 7.78
C ARG A 53 0.78 3.45 6.38
N THR A 54 -0.39 3.97 6.01
CA THR A 54 -0.58 4.75 4.78
C THR A 54 -0.82 6.20 5.13
N ASP A 55 -0.34 7.12 4.28
CA ASP A 55 -0.52 8.56 4.48
C ASP A 55 -1.96 8.99 4.15
N THR A 56 -2.32 10.21 4.55
CA THR A 56 -3.58 10.86 4.16
C THR A 56 -3.77 10.80 2.64
N GLY A 57 -4.93 10.33 2.19
CA GLY A 57 -5.29 10.24 0.78
C GLY A 57 -4.77 9.03 0.03
N VAL A 58 -3.93 8.19 0.63
CA VAL A 58 -3.38 6.97 0.01
C VAL A 58 -4.42 5.84 0.04
N SER A 59 -4.63 5.20 -1.10
CA SER A 59 -5.57 4.09 -1.29
C SER A 59 -4.91 2.72 -1.14
N ALA A 60 -5.71 1.66 -1.06
CA ALA A 60 -5.21 0.29 -1.11
C ALA A 60 -6.15 -0.65 -1.87
N LEU A 61 -5.59 -1.57 -2.66
CA LEU A 61 -6.33 -2.66 -3.32
C LEU A 61 -6.36 -3.95 -2.50
N GLU A 62 -5.23 -4.32 -1.90
CA GLU A 62 -5.13 -5.50 -1.04
C GLU A 62 -4.43 -5.13 0.27
N TYR A 63 -5.16 -4.46 1.17
CA TYR A 63 -4.68 -4.16 2.50
C TYR A 63 -5.07 -5.26 3.46
N VAL A 64 -4.15 -5.72 4.30
CA VAL A 64 -4.41 -6.77 5.28
C VAL A 64 -4.32 -6.19 6.69
N PHE A 65 -5.30 -6.53 7.52
CA PHE A 65 -5.22 -6.37 8.96
C PHE A 65 -5.59 -7.68 9.66
N ASN A 66 -5.19 -7.83 10.91
CA ASN A 66 -5.65 -8.91 11.76
C ASN A 66 -6.18 -8.39 13.09
N PHE A 67 -7.01 -9.19 13.74
CA PHE A 67 -7.54 -8.93 15.07
C PHE A 67 -7.81 -10.22 15.81
N LYS A 68 -7.90 -10.13 17.14
CA LYS A 68 -8.21 -11.27 18.00
C LYS A 68 -9.62 -11.14 18.57
N THR A 69 -10.31 -12.28 18.70
CA THR A 69 -11.65 -12.35 19.27
C THR A 69 -11.91 -13.70 19.93
N GLN A 70 -12.76 -13.72 20.96
CA GLN A 70 -13.29 -14.94 21.57
C GLN A 70 -14.70 -15.29 21.07
N LYS A 71 -15.28 -14.44 20.19
CA LYS A 71 -16.62 -14.66 19.64
C LYS A 71 -16.62 -15.86 18.67
N GLU A 72 -17.64 -16.68 18.78
CA GLU A 72 -17.90 -17.79 17.86
C GLU A 72 -18.53 -17.27 16.56
N ILE A 73 -17.70 -16.62 15.72
CA ILE A 73 -18.08 -16.11 14.41
C ILE A 73 -17.14 -16.69 13.35
N SER A 74 -17.67 -17.20 12.25
CA SER A 74 -16.83 -17.71 11.17
C SER A 74 -16.18 -16.60 10.36
N PRO A 75 -15.01 -16.85 9.71
CA PRO A 75 -14.39 -15.86 8.82
C PRO A 75 -15.35 -15.37 7.73
N TYR A 76 -16.16 -16.26 7.19
CA TYR A 76 -17.18 -15.91 6.19
C TYR A 76 -18.22 -14.93 6.74
N GLN A 77 -18.74 -15.19 7.93
CA GLN A 77 -19.69 -14.28 8.60
C GLN A 77 -19.09 -12.89 8.88
N VAL A 78 -17.81 -12.84 9.30
CA VAL A 78 -17.10 -11.56 9.49
C VAL A 78 -17.02 -10.80 8.16
N LYS A 79 -16.63 -11.46 7.06
CA LYS A 79 -16.56 -10.83 5.74
C LYS A 79 -17.92 -10.27 5.32
N VAL A 80 -18.98 -11.06 5.42
CA VAL A 80 -20.34 -10.65 5.03
C VAL A 80 -20.84 -9.51 5.90
N ALA A 81 -20.66 -9.58 7.22
CA ALA A 81 -21.06 -8.52 8.13
C ALA A 81 -20.32 -7.20 7.86
N LEU A 82 -19.00 -7.26 7.63
CA LEU A 82 -18.21 -6.09 7.24
C LEU A 82 -18.71 -5.47 5.94
N HIS A 83 -19.08 -6.28 4.94
CA HIS A 83 -19.62 -5.78 3.67
C HIS A 83 -20.88 -4.93 3.85
N HIS A 84 -21.73 -5.27 4.83
CA HIS A 84 -22.97 -4.53 5.11
C HIS A 84 -22.79 -3.30 6.02
N VAL A 85 -21.72 -3.26 6.82
CA VAL A 85 -21.53 -2.21 7.83
C VAL A 85 -20.53 -1.14 7.38
N LEU A 86 -19.55 -1.51 6.54
CA LEU A 86 -18.54 -0.58 6.03
C LEU A 86 -19.14 0.39 5.01
N PRO A 87 -18.61 1.62 4.91
CA PRO A 87 -19.02 2.57 3.88
C PRO A 87 -18.56 2.11 2.48
N GLU A 88 -19.17 2.66 1.43
CA GLU A 88 -18.95 2.24 0.03
C GLU A 88 -17.50 2.36 -0.46
N ASP A 89 -16.69 3.18 0.18
CA ASP A 89 -15.28 3.40 -0.16
C ASP A 89 -14.32 2.45 0.59
N ILE A 90 -14.86 1.49 1.39
CA ILE A 90 -14.08 0.42 2.04
C ILE A 90 -14.79 -0.93 1.82
N ALA A 91 -14.12 -1.90 1.22
CA ALA A 91 -14.70 -3.21 0.96
C ALA A 91 -13.88 -4.35 1.61
N ALA A 92 -14.57 -5.29 2.28
CA ALA A 92 -13.99 -6.53 2.77
C ALA A 92 -13.91 -7.57 1.65
N LEU A 93 -12.70 -7.92 1.20
CA LEU A 93 -12.45 -8.83 0.09
C LEU A 93 -12.44 -10.29 0.55
N SER A 94 -11.75 -10.58 1.65
CA SER A 94 -11.70 -11.91 2.26
C SER A 94 -11.41 -11.85 3.75
N CYS A 95 -11.77 -12.92 4.46
CA CYS A 95 -11.43 -13.14 5.85
C CYS A 95 -11.01 -14.59 6.02
N ALA A 96 -9.99 -14.84 6.82
CA ALA A 96 -9.46 -16.17 7.09
C ALA A 96 -9.01 -16.32 8.54
N GLN A 97 -9.02 -17.56 9.05
CA GLN A 97 -8.35 -17.88 10.31
C GLN A 97 -6.84 -17.81 10.08
N ALA A 98 -6.17 -16.97 10.83
CA ALA A 98 -4.71 -16.88 10.82
C ALA A 98 -4.09 -17.70 11.96
N LYS A 99 -2.78 -17.98 11.90
CA LYS A 99 -2.02 -18.54 13.01
C LYS A 99 -2.02 -17.56 14.18
N ASP A 100 -1.87 -18.04 15.41
CA ASP A 100 -1.91 -17.21 16.62
C ASP A 100 -0.80 -16.15 16.65
N ASP A 101 0.36 -16.46 16.07
CA ASP A 101 1.53 -15.59 15.94
C ASP A 101 1.49 -14.66 14.72
N PHE A 102 0.51 -14.84 13.81
CA PHE A 102 0.39 -13.97 12.64
C PHE A 102 0.08 -12.53 13.05
N GLN A 103 0.89 -11.63 12.54
CA GLN A 103 0.66 -10.19 12.66
C GLN A 103 0.85 -9.52 11.31
N ALA A 104 -0.21 -8.90 10.80
CA ALA A 104 -0.26 -8.38 9.43
C ALA A 104 0.93 -7.49 9.03
N ARG A 105 1.52 -6.75 9.99
CA ARG A 105 2.68 -5.88 9.72
C ARG A 105 4.00 -6.64 9.70
N TYR A 106 4.24 -7.49 10.69
CA TYR A 106 5.55 -8.10 10.91
C TYR A 106 5.72 -9.43 10.18
N SER A 107 4.60 -10.10 9.85
CA SER A 107 4.62 -11.29 9.00
C SER A 107 4.74 -10.98 7.50
N ALA A 108 4.59 -9.70 7.11
CA ALA A 108 4.74 -9.29 5.71
C ALA A 108 6.20 -9.34 5.30
N VAL A 109 6.47 -10.03 4.19
CA VAL A 109 7.83 -10.19 3.62
C VAL A 109 8.11 -9.19 2.51
N LYS A 110 7.06 -8.74 1.80
CA LYS A 110 7.18 -7.78 0.70
C LYS A 110 5.89 -7.00 0.52
N LYS A 111 6.00 -5.77 0.01
CA LYS A 111 4.87 -4.91 -0.36
C LYS A 111 5.07 -4.35 -1.76
N GLN A 112 3.97 -4.23 -2.49
CA GLN A 112 3.92 -3.60 -3.80
C GLN A 112 3.07 -2.34 -3.71
N TYR A 113 3.60 -1.24 -4.21
CA TYR A 113 2.88 -0.01 -4.43
C TYR A 113 2.81 0.31 -5.92
N VAL A 114 1.68 0.80 -6.34
CA VAL A 114 1.48 1.37 -7.68
C VAL A 114 1.12 2.84 -7.51
N TYR A 115 1.83 3.70 -8.22
CA TYR A 115 1.50 5.11 -8.30
C TYR A 115 0.99 5.42 -9.71
N THR A 116 -0.23 5.94 -9.82
CA THR A 116 -0.86 6.27 -11.09
C THR A 116 -0.77 7.75 -11.38
N VAL A 117 -0.22 8.09 -12.53
CA VAL A 117 -0.18 9.46 -13.08
C VAL A 117 -1.11 9.52 -14.28
N ARG A 118 -2.16 10.35 -14.23
CA ARG A 118 -2.98 10.70 -15.40
C ARG A 118 -2.24 11.76 -16.22
N ASN A 119 -1.68 11.34 -17.36
CA ASN A 119 -0.82 12.17 -18.20
C ASN A 119 -1.59 12.71 -19.42
N THR A 120 -2.47 13.65 -19.16
CA THR A 120 -3.32 14.32 -20.16
C THR A 120 -3.26 15.83 -20.00
N ARG A 121 -3.67 16.58 -21.03
CA ARG A 121 -3.80 18.04 -20.93
C ARG A 121 -5.02 18.50 -20.13
N GLN A 122 -6.05 17.67 -20.06
CA GLN A 122 -7.32 17.98 -19.39
C GLN A 122 -7.50 17.10 -18.17
N LYS A 123 -8.02 17.68 -17.09
CA LYS A 123 -8.38 16.92 -15.88
C LYS A 123 -9.54 15.98 -16.17
N ASP A 124 -9.50 14.79 -15.60
CA ASP A 124 -10.57 13.81 -15.64
C ASP A 124 -11.14 13.63 -14.22
N PRO A 125 -12.37 14.11 -13.94
CA PRO A 125 -12.96 13.98 -12.61
C PRO A 125 -13.22 12.54 -12.20
N PHE A 126 -13.33 11.57 -13.12
CA PHE A 126 -13.46 10.14 -12.80
C PHE A 126 -12.17 9.51 -12.24
N CYS A 127 -11.05 10.22 -12.37
CA CYS A 127 -9.77 9.82 -11.78
C CYS A 127 -9.49 10.48 -10.43
N PHE A 128 -10.40 11.32 -9.93
CA PHE A 128 -10.24 12.01 -8.65
C PHE A 128 -10.01 11.03 -7.49
N GLY A 129 -8.98 11.29 -6.68
CA GLY A 129 -8.57 10.43 -5.55
C GLY A 129 -7.98 9.08 -5.93
N ARG A 130 -7.71 8.83 -7.25
CA ARG A 130 -7.14 7.56 -7.75
C ARG A 130 -5.91 7.73 -8.64
N ALA A 131 -5.67 8.93 -9.14
CA ALA A 131 -4.53 9.25 -9.99
C ALA A 131 -4.09 10.69 -9.77
N PHE A 132 -2.79 10.92 -9.83
CA PHE A 132 -2.21 12.26 -9.84
C PHE A 132 -2.28 12.84 -11.25
N PHE A 133 -2.95 13.99 -11.41
CA PHE A 133 -3.02 14.68 -12.69
C PHE A 133 -1.68 15.37 -13.01
N TYR A 134 -1.11 15.05 -14.18
CA TYR A 134 0.14 15.63 -14.64
C TYR A 134 0.01 16.04 -16.12
N GLY A 135 -0.25 17.33 -16.35
CA GLY A 135 -0.48 17.91 -17.67
C GLY A 135 0.67 18.78 -18.22
N ILE A 136 1.85 18.78 -17.55
CA ILE A 136 2.98 19.65 -17.89
C ILE A 136 3.61 19.24 -19.22
N SER A 137 3.92 17.95 -19.37
CA SER A 137 4.54 17.37 -20.55
C SER A 137 4.10 15.93 -20.78
N LYS A 138 4.30 15.42 -21.99
CA LYS A 138 4.12 13.99 -22.25
C LYS A 138 5.29 13.24 -21.61
N ILE A 139 4.96 12.28 -20.75
CA ILE A 139 5.95 11.40 -20.12
C ILE A 139 6.40 10.36 -21.15
N ASP A 140 7.71 10.16 -21.27
CA ASP A 140 8.30 9.00 -21.95
C ASP A 140 8.51 7.88 -20.91
N GLU A 141 7.58 6.94 -20.88
CA GLU A 141 7.59 5.84 -19.93
C GLU A 141 8.80 4.92 -20.09
N LYS A 142 9.37 4.80 -21.28
CA LYS A 142 10.57 3.96 -21.53
C LYS A 142 11.81 4.57 -20.90
N VAL A 143 11.96 5.90 -21.02
CA VAL A 143 13.07 6.62 -20.37
C VAL A 143 12.93 6.50 -18.86
N LEU A 144 11.73 6.68 -18.31
CA LEU A 144 11.50 6.57 -16.87
C LEU A 144 11.60 5.14 -16.34
N ASP A 145 11.20 4.12 -17.13
CA ASP A 145 11.39 2.72 -16.75
C ASP A 145 12.89 2.38 -16.64
N SER A 146 13.69 2.83 -17.62
CA SER A 146 15.16 2.67 -17.57
C SER A 146 15.75 3.37 -16.34
N ALA A 147 15.36 4.61 -16.06
CA ALA A 147 15.83 5.37 -14.89
C ALA A 147 15.40 4.72 -13.56
N ALA A 148 14.18 4.16 -13.49
CA ALA A 148 13.66 3.51 -12.30
C ALA A 148 14.49 2.27 -11.88
N LYS A 149 15.20 1.62 -12.79
CA LYS A 149 16.06 0.46 -12.46
C LYS A 149 17.20 0.83 -11.49
N ALA A 150 17.60 2.10 -11.45
CA ALA A 150 18.60 2.57 -10.49
C ALA A 150 18.16 2.44 -9.02
N PHE A 151 16.86 2.29 -8.74
CA PHE A 151 16.37 2.02 -7.38
C PHE A 151 16.50 0.56 -6.95
N LEU A 152 16.71 -0.38 -7.89
CA LEU A 152 16.79 -1.81 -7.57
C LEU A 152 17.98 -2.11 -6.67
N GLY A 153 17.77 -3.07 -5.77
CA GLY A 153 18.78 -3.53 -4.83
C GLY A 153 18.63 -2.93 -3.43
N LYS A 154 19.65 -3.19 -2.62
CA LYS A 154 19.69 -2.79 -1.20
C LYS A 154 20.49 -1.50 -1.05
N HIS A 155 19.82 -0.41 -0.68
CA HIS A 155 20.42 0.91 -0.56
C HIS A 155 19.95 1.61 0.72
N ASP A 156 20.70 2.63 1.13
CA ASP A 156 20.26 3.62 2.13
C ASP A 156 19.42 4.70 1.43
N PHE A 157 18.11 4.66 1.63
CA PHE A 157 17.14 5.56 1.00
C PHE A 157 16.87 6.84 1.81
N SER A 158 17.83 7.33 2.61
CA SER A 158 17.68 8.57 3.37
C SER A 158 17.31 9.77 2.49
N ALA A 159 17.83 9.86 1.25
CA ALA A 159 17.46 10.89 0.28
C ALA A 159 15.98 10.80 -0.16
N PHE A 160 15.33 9.67 0.01
CA PHE A 160 13.95 9.40 -0.36
C PHE A 160 13.03 9.24 0.85
N CYS A 161 13.41 9.81 1.98
CA CYS A 161 12.62 9.81 3.21
C CYS A 161 12.29 11.24 3.62
N SER A 162 11.04 11.48 4.06
CA SER A 162 10.67 12.76 4.66
C SER A 162 11.23 12.87 6.08
N ALA A 163 11.48 14.10 6.54
CA ALA A 163 11.88 14.38 7.91
C ALA A 163 10.85 13.83 8.92
N HIS A 164 11.31 13.60 10.16
CA HIS A 164 10.50 13.05 11.27
C HIS A 164 10.13 11.56 11.15
N ASP A 165 10.90 10.79 10.38
CA ASP A 165 10.81 9.33 10.43
C ASP A 165 11.45 8.81 11.73
N SER A 166 10.76 7.88 12.40
CA SER A 166 11.19 7.27 13.68
C SER A 166 11.84 5.89 13.48
N VAL A 167 12.21 5.53 12.25
CA VAL A 167 12.80 4.22 11.97
C VAL A 167 14.28 4.17 12.37
N LYS A 168 14.74 3.00 12.80
CA LYS A 168 16.13 2.75 13.20
C LYS A 168 17.10 2.69 12.01
N SER A 169 16.62 2.38 10.81
CA SER A 169 17.43 2.22 9.60
C SER A 169 16.66 2.67 8.37
N HIS A 170 17.32 3.42 7.49
CA HIS A 170 16.81 3.83 6.20
C HIS A 170 17.17 2.86 5.06
N VAL A 171 17.86 1.77 5.38
CA VAL A 171 18.20 0.73 4.39
C VAL A 171 16.95 -0.06 4.02
N ARG A 172 16.67 -0.16 2.72
CA ARG A 172 15.58 -0.96 2.15
C ARG A 172 16.09 -1.73 0.93
N GLU A 173 15.42 -2.83 0.63
CA GLU A 173 15.70 -3.62 -0.56
C GLU A 173 14.52 -3.51 -1.54
N ILE A 174 14.74 -2.82 -2.67
CA ILE A 174 13.79 -2.73 -3.76
C ILE A 174 13.99 -3.94 -4.68
N THR A 175 12.99 -4.83 -4.73
CA THR A 175 13.03 -6.05 -5.55
C THR A 175 12.36 -5.89 -6.89
N GLY A 176 11.57 -4.83 -7.08
CA GLY A 176 10.90 -4.52 -8.34
C GLY A 176 10.72 -3.02 -8.53
N ALA A 177 11.04 -2.53 -9.72
CA ALA A 177 10.81 -1.15 -10.14
C ALA A 177 10.47 -1.14 -11.64
N SER A 178 9.30 -0.59 -12.00
CA SER A 178 8.88 -0.48 -13.40
C SER A 178 7.99 0.73 -13.64
N VAL A 179 8.07 1.26 -14.87
CA VAL A 179 7.18 2.30 -15.35
C VAL A 179 6.54 1.85 -16.64
N THR A 180 5.22 1.81 -16.69
CA THR A 180 4.44 1.37 -17.84
C THR A 180 3.33 2.34 -18.17
N ARG A 181 2.83 2.32 -19.43
CA ARG A 181 1.70 3.13 -19.84
C ARG A 181 0.49 2.26 -20.19
N ARG A 182 -0.68 2.67 -19.71
CA ARG A 182 -1.97 2.11 -20.09
C ARG A 182 -2.91 3.25 -20.50
N GLY A 183 -3.02 3.48 -21.80
CA GLY A 183 -3.75 4.65 -22.32
C GLY A 183 -3.13 5.95 -21.81
N ASP A 184 -3.93 6.77 -21.14
CA ASP A 184 -3.50 8.04 -20.56
C ASP A 184 -2.82 7.91 -19.20
N ASP A 185 -2.84 6.72 -18.60
CA ASP A 185 -2.24 6.47 -17.29
C ASP A 185 -0.81 5.96 -17.44
N VAL A 186 0.10 6.58 -16.68
CA VAL A 186 1.47 6.09 -16.46
C VAL A 186 1.53 5.50 -15.07
N LEU A 187 1.90 4.22 -14.99
CA LEU A 187 1.93 3.42 -13.77
C LEU A 187 3.38 3.22 -13.34
N PHE A 188 3.70 3.68 -12.11
CA PHE A 188 4.98 3.45 -11.46
C PHE A 188 4.78 2.37 -10.41
N THR A 189 5.39 1.21 -10.61
CA THR A 189 5.27 0.05 -9.71
C THR A 189 6.57 -0.18 -8.98
N PHE A 190 6.50 -0.27 -7.65
CA PHE A 190 7.65 -0.58 -6.80
C PHE A 190 7.31 -1.71 -5.83
N GLU A 191 8.25 -2.66 -5.72
CA GLU A 191 8.21 -3.74 -4.73
C GLU A 191 9.42 -3.67 -3.82
N ALA A 192 9.21 -3.86 -2.51
CA ALA A 192 10.28 -3.84 -1.51
C ALA A 192 9.93 -4.64 -0.27
N ASP A 193 10.94 -4.95 0.55
CA ASP A 193 10.80 -5.47 1.92
C ASP A 193 10.05 -4.49 2.85
N GLY A 194 10.12 -3.19 2.54
CA GLY A 194 9.42 -2.11 3.22
C GLY A 194 9.70 -0.77 2.57
N PHE A 195 8.92 0.23 2.96
CA PHE A 195 9.09 1.60 2.47
C PHE A 195 9.19 2.58 3.64
N LEU A 196 10.00 3.62 3.46
CA LEU A 196 10.13 4.75 4.38
C LEU A 196 8.97 5.73 4.22
N TYR A 197 8.88 6.69 5.13
CA TYR A 197 7.87 7.74 5.08
C TYR A 197 7.98 8.56 3.79
N ASN A 198 6.90 8.59 3.01
CA ASN A 198 6.79 9.21 1.69
C ASN A 198 7.71 8.64 0.59
N MET A 199 8.43 7.53 0.84
CA MET A 199 9.48 7.03 -0.06
C MET A 199 9.01 6.86 -1.51
N VAL A 200 7.95 6.12 -1.77
CA VAL A 200 7.44 5.89 -3.13
C VAL A 200 7.05 7.20 -3.81
N ARG A 201 6.42 8.12 -3.08
CA ARG A 201 6.01 9.42 -3.61
C ARG A 201 7.21 10.30 -3.98
N ILE A 202 8.31 10.23 -3.22
CA ILE A 202 9.55 10.95 -3.54
C ILE A 202 10.25 10.31 -4.73
N MET A 203 10.27 8.97 -4.83
CA MET A 203 10.82 8.24 -5.99
C MET A 203 10.08 8.65 -7.27
N VAL A 204 8.74 8.65 -7.24
CA VAL A 204 7.92 9.12 -8.38
C VAL A 204 8.19 10.58 -8.70
N GLY A 205 8.21 11.47 -7.71
CA GLY A 205 8.52 12.90 -7.93
C GLY A 205 9.91 13.12 -8.53
N THR A 206 10.88 12.28 -8.17
CA THR A 206 12.23 12.31 -8.75
C THR A 206 12.20 11.87 -10.22
N LEU A 207 11.48 10.79 -10.55
CA LEU A 207 11.28 10.35 -11.94
C LEU A 207 10.51 11.39 -12.78
N LEU A 208 9.54 12.11 -12.21
CA LEU A 208 8.89 13.21 -12.91
C LEU A 208 9.87 14.37 -13.18
N PHE A 209 10.80 14.67 -12.28
CA PHE A 209 11.87 15.64 -12.54
C PHE A 209 12.85 15.16 -13.60
N VAL A 210 13.09 13.85 -13.74
CA VAL A 210 13.81 13.29 -14.89
C VAL A 210 13.05 13.55 -16.20
N SER A 211 11.72 13.33 -16.21
CA SER A 211 10.86 13.63 -17.36
C SER A 211 10.88 15.09 -17.78
N GLU A 212 11.09 16.01 -16.82
CA GLU A 212 11.20 17.45 -17.06
C GLU A 212 12.64 17.92 -17.39
N GLY A 213 13.62 17.02 -17.41
CA GLY A 213 15.02 17.36 -17.62
C GLY A 213 15.70 18.10 -16.46
N LYS A 214 15.06 18.15 -15.28
CA LYS A 214 15.60 18.78 -14.06
C LYS A 214 16.63 17.89 -13.34
N ILE A 215 16.53 16.59 -13.54
CA ILE A 215 17.43 15.57 -13.01
C ILE A 215 17.89 14.71 -14.20
N ASP A 216 19.20 14.41 -14.26
CA ASP A 216 19.72 13.47 -15.24
C ASP A 216 19.18 12.06 -14.99
N LYS A 217 18.74 11.37 -16.04
CA LYS A 217 18.21 9.99 -15.95
C LYS A 217 19.18 9.00 -15.32
N ASN A 218 20.49 9.25 -15.45
CA ASN A 218 21.54 8.41 -14.87
C ASN A 218 21.97 8.88 -13.46
N GLY A 219 21.47 10.03 -12.99
CA GLY A 219 21.88 10.64 -11.70
C GLY A 219 21.13 10.09 -10.47
N ILE A 220 20.23 9.11 -10.62
CA ILE A 220 19.43 8.60 -9.50
C ILE A 220 20.31 7.88 -8.47
N LEU A 221 21.33 7.12 -8.90
CA LEU A 221 22.27 6.47 -7.98
C LEU A 221 23.08 7.50 -7.18
N ASP A 222 23.53 8.59 -7.79
CA ASP A 222 24.24 9.68 -7.10
C ASP A 222 23.34 10.32 -6.03
N ILE A 223 22.04 10.44 -6.30
CA ILE A 223 21.05 10.94 -5.31
C ILE A 223 20.95 9.97 -4.13
N ILE A 224 20.82 8.66 -4.39
CA ILE A 224 20.77 7.63 -3.35
C ILE A 224 22.03 7.69 -2.48
N GLU A 225 23.22 7.70 -3.10
CA GLU A 225 24.52 7.72 -2.42
C GLU A 225 24.74 8.99 -1.61
N SER A 226 24.20 10.12 -2.07
CA SER A 226 24.31 11.40 -1.39
C SER A 226 23.58 11.44 -0.05
N ARG A 227 22.55 10.60 0.16
CA ARG A 227 21.64 10.59 1.32
C ARG A 227 20.98 11.95 1.62
N ASP A 228 21.03 12.87 0.67
CA ASP A 228 20.51 14.24 0.82
C ASP A 228 19.14 14.36 0.17
N ARG A 229 18.10 14.56 1.02
CA ARG A 229 16.70 14.74 0.56
C ARG A 229 16.55 15.92 -0.42
N LYS A 230 17.40 16.94 -0.34
CA LYS A 230 17.32 18.13 -1.19
C LYS A 230 17.69 17.85 -2.65
N LYS A 231 18.44 16.79 -2.92
CA LYS A 231 18.81 16.36 -4.27
C LYS A 231 17.73 15.54 -4.96
N ALA A 232 16.85 14.90 -4.20
CA ALA A 232 15.71 14.16 -4.74
C ALA A 232 14.59 15.11 -5.18
N GLY A 233 13.68 14.60 -6.01
CA GLY A 233 12.53 15.34 -6.51
C GLY A 233 11.49 15.68 -5.42
N MET A 234 10.41 16.31 -5.86
CA MET A 234 9.28 16.64 -4.98
C MET A 234 8.62 15.38 -4.39
N THR A 235 7.89 15.53 -3.30
CA THR A 235 6.96 14.49 -2.84
C THR A 235 5.70 14.57 -3.69
N ALA A 236 5.49 13.60 -4.57
CA ALA A 236 4.30 13.55 -5.42
C ALA A 236 3.02 13.44 -4.57
N ALA A 237 1.88 13.91 -5.10
CA ALA A 237 0.61 13.93 -4.38
C ALA A 237 0.18 12.52 -3.91
N ALA A 238 -0.51 12.45 -2.77
CA ALA A 238 -0.89 11.15 -2.18
C ALA A 238 -1.92 10.39 -3.00
N GLU A 239 -2.81 11.11 -3.69
CA GLU A 239 -3.95 10.57 -4.45
C GLU A 239 -3.58 9.57 -5.54
N GLY A 240 -2.35 9.68 -6.09
CA GLY A 240 -1.85 8.70 -7.08
C GLY A 240 -1.36 7.39 -6.46
N LEU A 241 -1.10 7.35 -5.15
CA LEU A 241 -0.46 6.20 -4.50
C LEU A 241 -1.49 5.18 -4.03
N CYS A 242 -1.23 3.92 -4.35
CA CYS A 242 -2.05 2.79 -3.92
C CYS A 242 -1.16 1.63 -3.45
N LEU A 243 -1.40 1.12 -2.23
CA LEU A 243 -0.86 -0.18 -1.80
C LEU A 243 -1.57 -1.27 -2.62
N SER A 244 -0.89 -1.82 -3.60
CA SER A 244 -1.47 -2.79 -4.53
C SER A 244 -1.53 -4.19 -3.91
N LYS A 245 -0.46 -4.63 -3.26
CA LYS A 245 -0.38 -5.99 -2.70
C LYS A 245 0.57 -6.07 -1.51
N VAL A 246 0.25 -6.98 -0.59
CA VAL A 246 1.13 -7.39 0.51
C VAL A 246 1.38 -8.88 0.39
N TYR A 247 2.63 -9.30 0.55
CA TYR A 247 3.05 -10.69 0.42
C TYR A 247 3.42 -11.24 1.79
N TYR A 248 2.99 -12.46 2.05
CA TYR A 248 3.28 -13.22 3.27
C TYR A 248 3.91 -14.56 2.89
N GLU A 249 4.88 -15.04 3.65
CA GLU A 249 5.43 -16.40 3.47
C GLU A 249 4.37 -17.48 3.76
N ASN A 250 3.54 -17.25 4.79
CA ASN A 250 2.38 -18.07 5.11
C ASN A 250 1.12 -17.18 4.93
N ASP A 251 0.64 -17.07 3.71
CA ASP A 251 -0.54 -16.26 3.40
C ASP A 251 -1.79 -16.92 4.00
N PRO A 252 -2.50 -16.27 4.96
CA PRO A 252 -3.70 -16.85 5.57
C PRO A 252 -4.86 -17.02 4.58
N PHE A 253 -4.80 -16.39 3.40
CA PHE A 253 -5.85 -16.43 2.39
C PHE A 253 -5.59 -17.47 1.28
N GLU A 254 -4.42 -18.08 1.23
CA GLU A 254 -4.16 -19.20 0.35
C GLU A 254 -4.97 -20.41 0.83
N LYS A 255 -5.80 -20.96 -0.04
CA LYS A 255 -6.42 -22.25 0.21
C LYS A 255 -5.29 -23.28 0.31
N LYS A 256 -5.09 -23.88 1.48
CA LYS A 256 -4.33 -25.13 1.58
C LYS A 256 -5.00 -26.09 0.61
N GLY A 257 -4.23 -26.59 -0.37
CA GLY A 257 -4.74 -27.43 -1.44
C GLY A 257 -5.71 -28.48 -0.89
N GLU A 258 -6.91 -28.49 -1.42
CA GLU A 258 -7.72 -29.70 -1.44
C GLU A 258 -6.85 -30.72 -2.17
N GLU A 259 -6.32 -31.70 -1.45
CA GLU A 259 -5.84 -32.93 -2.05
C GLU A 259 -6.97 -33.36 -3.00
N ARG A 260 -6.67 -33.36 -4.30
CA ARG A 260 -7.55 -34.00 -5.26
C ARG A 260 -7.63 -35.46 -4.81
N GLU A 261 -8.71 -35.82 -4.14
CA GLU A 261 -9.09 -37.22 -4.10
C GLU A 261 -9.32 -37.62 -5.57
N ASP A 262 -8.30 -38.27 -6.16
CA ASP A 262 -8.44 -39.06 -7.37
C ASP A 262 -9.42 -40.16 -7.02
N GLY A 263 -10.71 -39.87 -7.23
CA GLY A 263 -11.78 -40.85 -7.29
C GLY A 263 -11.55 -41.73 -8.50
N GLY A 264 -10.70 -42.74 -8.34
CA GLY A 264 -10.75 -43.90 -9.23
C GLY A 264 -12.10 -44.59 -9.09
N ASN A 265 -12.85 -44.56 -10.13
CA ASN A 265 -13.57 -45.69 -10.78
C ASN A 265 -14.35 -45.16 -11.97
#